data_34e28470f1a0d723284fcbddc928ef96
#
_entry.id   34e28470f1a0d723284fcbddc928ef96
#
_cell.length_a   1.000
_cell.length_b   1.000
_cell.length_c   1.000
_cell.angle_alpha   90.00
_cell.angle_beta   90.00
_cell.angle_gamma   90.00
#
_symmetry.space_group_name_H-M   'P 1'
#
loop_
_entity.id
_entity.type
_entity.pdbx_description
1 polymer ?
#
loop_
_entity_poly.entity_id
_entity_poly.type
_entity_poly.pdbx_seq_one_letter_code
_entity_poly.pdbx_strand_id
1 'polypeptide(L)'
;MDKSKQLVSEVISSLGGDRIGIVAYAGKAFPQLPLTTDYSSAKMFLQNMNTDMLSSQGTAIDEAIRLSSTYFDEDELTERLLFIVSDGEDHNDLSYDMADLAGNNNITIYTIGVGTEKGAPIPMRKNGVLMSYKKDIEGEVVITKLNKTYLENISQKTGGKFIAGSVTGEVIEEVIEILKNTEKREFDTQKFSEFEDQFQWFIFLGFICLLMDILMKDGKTMWLKNLNLFNEK
;
A
#
# COMPACT_ATOMS: atom_id res chain seq x y z
N MET A 1 -19.66 -10.82 -5.07
CA MET A 1 -19.35 -10.21 -3.77
C MET A 1 -18.87 -11.22 -2.71
N ASP A 2 -19.56 -12.33 -2.47
CA ASP A 2 -19.16 -13.29 -1.41
C ASP A 2 -17.75 -13.86 -1.59
N LYS A 3 -17.37 -14.21 -2.83
CA LYS A 3 -16.02 -14.68 -3.16
C LYS A 3 -14.96 -13.61 -2.86
N SER A 4 -15.23 -12.35 -3.22
CA SER A 4 -14.33 -11.25 -2.96
C SER A 4 -14.16 -10.99 -1.46
N LYS A 5 -15.25 -11.06 -0.68
CA LYS A 5 -15.20 -10.94 0.78
C LYS A 5 -14.39 -12.06 1.43
N GLN A 6 -14.59 -13.30 0.99
CA GLN A 6 -13.82 -14.43 1.49
C GLN A 6 -12.33 -14.22 1.22
N LEU A 7 -11.96 -13.87 0.00
CA LEU A 7 -10.59 -13.60 -0.39
C LEU A 7 -9.96 -12.52 0.49
N VAL A 8 -10.61 -11.34 0.60
CA VAL A 8 -10.11 -10.23 1.42
C VAL A 8 -10.03 -10.63 2.90
N SER A 9 -11.01 -11.40 3.42
CA SER A 9 -10.99 -11.88 4.82
C SER A 9 -9.80 -12.80 5.11
N GLU A 10 -9.42 -13.64 4.15
CA GLU A 10 -8.25 -14.53 4.28
C GLU A 10 -6.94 -13.75 4.18
N VAL A 11 -6.86 -12.75 3.29
CA VAL A 11 -5.72 -11.82 3.24
C VAL A 11 -5.56 -11.10 4.59
N ILE A 12 -6.65 -10.55 5.16
CA ILE A 12 -6.61 -9.90 6.49
C ILE A 12 -6.09 -10.86 7.56
N SER A 13 -6.42 -12.16 7.44
CA SER A 13 -5.96 -13.18 8.40
C SER A 13 -4.48 -13.48 8.31
N SER A 14 -3.83 -13.17 7.19
CA SER A 14 -2.41 -13.40 6.95
C SER A 14 -1.52 -12.20 7.29
N LEU A 15 -2.11 -11.03 7.60
CA LEU A 15 -1.36 -9.84 8.01
C LEU A 15 -0.73 -10.03 9.39
N GLY A 16 0.47 -9.53 9.59
CA GLY A 16 1.28 -9.76 10.78
C GLY A 16 1.76 -8.49 11.51
N GLY A 17 1.04 -7.38 11.40
CA GLY A 17 1.43 -6.09 12.00
C GLY A 17 1.13 -4.91 11.10
N ASP A 18 0.80 -5.17 9.85
CA ASP A 18 0.46 -4.15 8.87
C ASP A 18 -0.82 -3.42 9.22
N ARG A 19 -0.92 -2.17 8.80
CA ARG A 19 -2.19 -1.42 8.86
C ARG A 19 -3.01 -1.72 7.62
N ILE A 20 -4.30 -1.91 7.80
CA ILE A 20 -5.27 -2.13 6.73
C ILE A 20 -6.36 -1.06 6.75
N GLY A 21 -6.70 -0.53 5.58
CA GLY A 21 -7.88 0.30 5.36
C GLY A 21 -8.79 -0.34 4.31
N ILE A 22 -10.06 0.00 4.31
CA ILE A 22 -11.05 -0.53 3.36
C ILE A 22 -11.80 0.64 2.72
N VAL A 23 -11.81 0.64 1.39
CA VAL A 23 -12.62 1.53 0.55
C VAL A 23 -13.58 0.67 -0.26
N ALA A 24 -14.87 0.99 -0.19
CA ALA A 24 -15.88 0.41 -1.09
C ALA A 24 -16.12 1.34 -2.27
N TYR A 25 -16.29 0.77 -3.45
CA TYR A 25 -16.60 1.57 -4.62
C TYR A 25 -17.60 0.88 -5.57
N ALA A 26 -18.33 1.71 -6.28
CA ALA A 26 -19.22 1.37 -7.38
C ALA A 26 -19.20 2.56 -8.35
N GLY A 27 -20.29 3.25 -8.65
CA GLY A 27 -20.26 4.52 -9.38
C GLY A 27 -19.61 5.69 -8.62
N LYS A 28 -19.26 5.51 -7.34
CA LYS A 28 -18.46 6.40 -6.49
C LYS A 28 -17.67 5.59 -5.46
N ALA A 29 -16.64 6.18 -4.89
CA ALA A 29 -15.87 5.58 -3.81
C ALA A 29 -16.31 6.10 -2.42
N PHE A 30 -16.32 5.22 -1.43
CA PHE A 30 -16.75 5.51 -0.06
C PHE A 30 -15.77 4.90 0.96
N PRO A 31 -15.36 5.67 1.99
CA PRO A 31 -14.54 5.16 3.05
C PRO A 31 -15.34 4.19 3.93
N GLN A 32 -14.83 2.98 4.13
CA GLN A 32 -15.44 1.98 5.02
C GLN A 32 -14.66 1.82 6.31
N LEU A 33 -13.35 1.78 6.23
CA LEU A 33 -12.48 1.64 7.39
C LEU A 33 -11.19 2.43 7.12
N PRO A 34 -10.80 3.37 7.98
CA PRO A 34 -9.48 4.01 7.90
C PRO A 34 -8.38 3.02 8.24
N LEU A 35 -7.11 3.38 8.00
CA LEU A 35 -5.97 2.53 8.33
C LEU A 35 -5.95 2.17 9.83
N THR A 36 -5.93 0.87 10.13
CA THR A 36 -5.92 0.32 11.47
C THR A 36 -5.20 -1.02 11.53
N THR A 37 -4.70 -1.39 12.70
CA THR A 37 -4.19 -2.73 13.04
C THR A 37 -5.27 -3.63 13.64
N ASP A 38 -6.50 -3.14 13.83
CA ASP A 38 -7.62 -3.93 14.34
C ASP A 38 -8.26 -4.78 13.24
N TYR A 39 -7.69 -5.97 13.03
CA TYR A 39 -8.16 -6.92 12.02
C TYR A 39 -9.56 -7.47 12.32
N SER A 40 -9.98 -7.47 13.60
CA SER A 40 -11.33 -7.91 13.97
C SER A 40 -12.37 -6.92 13.46
N SER A 41 -12.14 -5.63 13.66
CA SER A 41 -12.96 -4.56 13.08
C SER A 41 -12.94 -4.61 11.55
N ALA A 42 -11.78 -4.81 10.92
CA ALA A 42 -11.68 -4.91 9.47
C ALA A 42 -12.55 -6.04 8.91
N LYS A 43 -12.50 -7.23 9.52
CA LYS A 43 -13.36 -8.37 9.13
C LYS A 43 -14.85 -8.09 9.36
N MET A 44 -15.20 -7.43 10.46
CA MET A 44 -16.58 -7.06 10.75
C MET A 44 -17.14 -6.08 9.71
N PHE A 45 -16.39 -5.03 9.35
CA PHE A 45 -16.79 -4.09 8.30
C PHE A 45 -16.94 -4.80 6.95
N LEU A 46 -15.96 -5.64 6.58
CA LEU A 46 -15.99 -6.42 5.34
C LEU A 46 -17.23 -7.33 5.27
N GLN A 47 -17.59 -8.01 6.36
CA GLN A 47 -18.76 -8.90 6.40
C GLN A 47 -20.08 -8.14 6.21
N ASN A 48 -20.19 -6.94 6.78
CA ASN A 48 -21.37 -6.09 6.69
C ASN A 48 -21.55 -5.42 5.32
N MET A 49 -20.51 -5.36 4.48
CA MET A 49 -20.63 -4.80 3.13
C MET A 49 -21.61 -5.63 2.28
N ASN A 50 -22.41 -4.96 1.50
CA ASN A 50 -23.31 -5.60 0.53
C ASN A 50 -23.48 -4.72 -0.72
N THR A 51 -24.06 -5.27 -1.76
CA THR A 51 -24.25 -4.56 -3.04
C THR A 51 -25.26 -3.41 -2.97
N ASP A 52 -26.08 -3.36 -1.92
CA ASP A 52 -27.13 -2.36 -1.75
C ASP A 52 -26.67 -1.15 -0.94
N MET A 53 -25.42 -1.19 -0.41
CA MET A 53 -24.85 -0.08 0.38
C MET A 53 -24.62 1.19 -0.45
N LEU A 54 -24.32 1.00 -1.73
CA LEU A 54 -23.99 2.09 -2.64
C LEU A 54 -25.16 2.33 -3.59
N SER A 55 -25.71 3.54 -3.54
CA SER A 55 -26.84 3.93 -4.38
C SER A 55 -26.44 4.17 -5.85
N SER A 56 -25.17 4.47 -6.12
CA SER A 56 -24.63 4.66 -7.46
C SER A 56 -24.13 3.33 -8.04
N GLN A 57 -24.56 2.99 -9.26
CA GLN A 57 -24.03 1.85 -10.00
C GLN A 57 -22.90 2.28 -10.90
N GLY A 58 -21.98 1.37 -11.22
CA GLY A 58 -20.79 1.61 -12.05
C GLY A 58 -19.52 1.11 -11.37
N THR A 59 -18.36 1.46 -11.93
CA THR A 59 -17.04 1.00 -11.49
C THR A 59 -16.07 2.18 -11.54
N ALA A 60 -16.13 3.08 -10.54
CA ALA A 60 -15.28 4.27 -10.46
C ALA A 60 -13.93 3.92 -9.80
N ILE A 61 -13.02 3.28 -10.55
CA ILE A 61 -11.68 2.91 -10.07
C ILE A 61 -10.83 4.14 -9.81
N ASP A 62 -10.96 5.18 -10.61
CA ASP A 62 -10.31 6.48 -10.43
C ASP A 62 -10.61 7.10 -9.05
N GLU A 63 -11.88 7.16 -8.66
CA GLU A 63 -12.28 7.65 -7.34
C GLU A 63 -11.77 6.74 -6.21
N ALA A 64 -11.76 5.42 -6.42
CA ALA A 64 -11.24 4.46 -5.44
C ALA A 64 -9.75 4.66 -5.21
N ILE A 65 -8.93 4.81 -6.27
CA ILE A 65 -7.51 5.11 -6.17
C ILE A 65 -7.30 6.44 -5.46
N ARG A 66 -7.99 7.50 -5.88
CA ARG A 66 -7.88 8.84 -5.28
C ARG A 66 -8.22 8.83 -3.79
N LEU A 67 -9.32 8.19 -3.39
CA LEU A 67 -9.73 8.11 -1.99
C LEU A 67 -8.75 7.27 -1.16
N SER A 68 -8.31 6.12 -1.68
CA SER A 68 -7.35 5.26 -0.98
C SER A 68 -6.00 5.94 -0.79
N SER A 69 -5.57 6.77 -1.74
CA SER A 69 -4.33 7.54 -1.61
C SER A 69 -4.35 8.51 -0.44
N THR A 70 -5.54 9.00 -0.03
CA THR A 70 -5.67 9.89 1.14
C THR A 70 -5.54 9.17 2.48
N TYR A 71 -5.47 7.84 2.49
CA TYR A 71 -5.31 7.06 3.72
C TYR A 71 -3.85 6.97 4.18
N PHE A 72 -2.91 7.19 3.26
CA PHE A 72 -1.49 7.07 3.55
C PHE A 72 -0.93 8.41 4.01
N ASP A 73 -0.18 8.41 5.12
CA ASP A 73 0.55 9.56 5.61
C ASP A 73 1.82 9.79 4.76
N GLU A 74 2.07 11.04 4.34
CA GLU A 74 3.24 11.36 3.50
C GLU A 74 4.57 11.20 4.24
N ASP A 75 4.57 11.35 5.56
CA ASP A 75 5.77 11.35 6.40
C ASP A 75 6.24 9.95 6.83
N GLU A 76 5.49 8.89 6.52
CA GLU A 76 5.86 7.54 6.92
C GLU A 76 6.73 6.85 5.86
N LEU A 77 7.85 6.30 6.31
CA LEU A 77 8.80 5.52 5.50
C LEU A 77 8.35 4.07 5.26
N THR A 78 7.05 3.81 5.29
CA THR A 78 6.48 2.49 5.07
C THR A 78 6.05 2.30 3.62
N GLU A 79 6.13 1.09 3.13
CA GLU A 79 5.63 0.73 1.81
C GLU A 79 4.10 0.82 1.75
N ARG A 80 3.59 1.36 0.66
CA ARG A 80 2.16 1.66 0.46
C ARG A 80 1.60 0.79 -0.64
N LEU A 81 0.76 -0.16 -0.26
CA LEU A 81 0.16 -1.12 -1.20
C LEU A 81 -1.33 -0.90 -1.31
N LEU A 82 -1.84 -0.84 -2.53
CA LEU A 82 -3.26 -0.76 -2.82
C LEU A 82 -3.70 -1.99 -3.62
N PHE A 83 -4.56 -2.82 -3.04
CA PHE A 83 -5.17 -3.96 -3.72
C PHE A 83 -6.57 -3.60 -4.21
N ILE A 84 -6.77 -3.60 -5.54
CA ILE A 84 -8.06 -3.32 -6.17
C ILE A 84 -8.68 -4.64 -6.62
N VAL A 85 -9.85 -4.97 -6.06
CA VAL A 85 -10.62 -6.17 -6.43
C VAL A 85 -11.77 -5.77 -7.34
N SER A 86 -11.69 -6.11 -8.62
CA SER A 86 -12.65 -5.67 -9.65
C SER A 86 -12.79 -6.69 -10.78
N ASP A 87 -13.88 -6.56 -11.57
CA ASP A 87 -13.99 -7.17 -12.90
C ASP A 87 -13.41 -6.27 -14.00
N GLY A 88 -13.06 -5.02 -13.67
CA GLY A 88 -12.45 -4.08 -14.60
C GLY A 88 -13.41 -3.54 -15.68
N GLU A 89 -14.71 -3.60 -15.47
CA GLU A 89 -15.71 -3.00 -16.37
C GLU A 89 -15.81 -1.46 -16.20
N ASP A 90 -14.69 -0.82 -15.93
CA ASP A 90 -14.55 0.63 -16.00
C ASP A 90 -14.09 1.02 -17.41
N HIS A 91 -14.71 2.06 -17.97
CA HIS A 91 -14.36 2.60 -19.28
C HIS A 91 -13.81 4.02 -19.17
N ASN A 92 -13.35 4.41 -17.97
CA ASN A 92 -12.88 5.76 -17.70
C ASN A 92 -11.33 5.81 -17.76
N ASP A 93 -10.80 6.57 -18.74
CA ASP A 93 -9.35 6.76 -18.89
C ASP A 93 -8.71 7.49 -17.68
N LEU A 94 -9.53 8.19 -16.87
CA LEU A 94 -9.06 8.87 -15.64
C LEU A 94 -8.42 7.91 -14.62
N SER A 95 -8.76 6.62 -14.65
CA SER A 95 -8.14 5.62 -13.77
C SER A 95 -6.65 5.44 -14.06
N TYR A 96 -6.22 5.63 -15.29
CA TYR A 96 -4.80 5.60 -15.65
C TYR A 96 -4.05 6.82 -15.11
N ASP A 97 -4.66 8.01 -15.17
CA ASP A 97 -4.07 9.23 -14.62
C ASP A 97 -3.97 9.14 -13.09
N MET A 98 -4.98 8.58 -12.43
CA MET A 98 -4.96 8.36 -10.98
C MET A 98 -3.92 7.30 -10.58
N ALA A 99 -3.71 6.27 -11.40
CA ALA A 99 -2.64 5.30 -11.16
C ALA A 99 -1.25 5.93 -11.29
N ASP A 100 -1.02 6.80 -12.29
CA ASP A 100 0.24 7.54 -12.43
C ASP A 100 0.49 8.46 -11.22
N LEU A 101 -0.54 9.15 -10.72
CA LEU A 101 -0.45 9.97 -9.51
C LEU A 101 -0.15 9.11 -8.26
N ALA A 102 -0.77 7.95 -8.13
CA ALA A 102 -0.51 7.02 -7.04
C ALA A 102 0.95 6.53 -7.07
N GLY A 103 1.47 6.17 -8.25
CA GLY A 103 2.87 5.78 -8.42
C GLY A 103 3.85 6.89 -8.06
N ASN A 104 3.55 8.15 -8.40
CA ASN A 104 4.35 9.30 -8.00
C ASN A 104 4.37 9.54 -6.48
N ASN A 105 3.35 9.04 -5.75
CA ASN A 105 3.25 9.07 -4.30
C ASN A 105 3.76 7.77 -3.64
N ASN A 106 4.54 6.97 -4.37
CA ASN A 106 5.08 5.68 -3.90
C ASN A 106 4.01 4.67 -3.47
N ILE A 107 2.83 4.68 -4.11
CA ILE A 107 1.77 3.70 -3.88
C ILE A 107 1.85 2.65 -5.00
N THR A 108 2.10 1.40 -4.65
CA THR A 108 2.08 0.28 -5.59
C THR A 108 0.69 -0.33 -5.66
N ILE A 109 0.10 -0.35 -6.86
CA ILE A 109 -1.25 -0.88 -7.10
C ILE A 109 -1.16 -2.31 -7.60
N TYR A 110 -1.83 -3.23 -6.92
CA TYR A 110 -2.09 -4.59 -7.36
C TYR A 110 -3.57 -4.73 -7.70
N THR A 111 -3.88 -5.33 -8.85
CA THR A 111 -5.27 -5.55 -9.27
C THR A 111 -5.61 -7.03 -9.22
N ILE A 112 -6.73 -7.37 -8.60
CA ILE A 112 -7.24 -8.73 -8.48
C ILE A 112 -8.50 -8.84 -9.33
N GLY A 113 -8.40 -9.58 -10.44
CA GLY A 113 -9.49 -9.75 -11.38
C GLY A 113 -10.52 -10.76 -10.91
N VAL A 114 -11.77 -10.34 -10.70
CA VAL A 114 -12.88 -11.22 -10.31
C VAL A 114 -13.86 -11.34 -11.46
N GLY A 115 -14.10 -12.56 -11.91
CA GLY A 115 -15.01 -12.81 -13.03
C GLY A 115 -14.38 -13.74 -14.08
N THR A 116 -14.94 -13.76 -15.25
CA THR A 116 -14.46 -14.55 -16.40
C THR A 116 -14.41 -13.68 -17.65
N GLU A 117 -13.39 -13.89 -18.48
CA GLU A 117 -13.27 -13.18 -19.77
C GLU A 117 -14.42 -13.54 -20.74
N LYS A 118 -14.98 -14.76 -20.60
CA LYS A 118 -16.13 -15.20 -21.39
C LYS A 118 -17.43 -14.48 -21.03
N GLY A 119 -17.45 -13.86 -19.86
CA GLY A 119 -18.63 -13.21 -19.29
C GLY A 119 -19.56 -14.19 -18.59
N ALA A 120 -20.35 -13.65 -17.66
CA ALA A 120 -21.39 -14.37 -16.95
C ALA A 120 -22.56 -13.45 -16.59
N PRO A 121 -23.80 -13.95 -16.58
CA PRO A 121 -24.94 -13.18 -16.14
C PRO A 121 -24.91 -12.95 -14.64
N ILE A 122 -25.30 -11.76 -14.18
CA ILE A 122 -25.34 -11.39 -12.76
C ILE A 122 -26.54 -12.09 -12.09
N PRO A 123 -26.32 -13.03 -11.14
CA PRO A 123 -27.39 -13.73 -10.47
C PRO A 123 -28.04 -12.84 -9.39
N MET A 124 -29.36 -12.69 -9.46
CA MET A 124 -30.16 -12.07 -8.41
C MET A 124 -30.61 -13.16 -7.41
N ARG A 125 -30.08 -13.14 -6.21
CA ARG A 125 -30.36 -14.14 -5.18
C ARG A 125 -31.17 -13.52 -4.04
N LYS A 126 -32.15 -14.27 -3.53
CA LYS A 126 -32.87 -13.94 -2.30
C LYS A 126 -32.76 -15.11 -1.33
N ASN A 127 -32.24 -14.85 -0.14
CA ASN A 127 -31.95 -15.89 0.87
C ASN A 127 -31.09 -17.06 0.32
N GLY A 128 -30.10 -16.74 -0.53
CA GLY A 128 -29.21 -17.73 -1.15
C GLY A 128 -29.79 -18.44 -2.39
N VAL A 129 -31.09 -18.33 -2.66
CA VAL A 129 -31.77 -18.97 -3.77
C VAL A 129 -31.73 -18.05 -5.00
N LEU A 130 -31.33 -18.59 -6.16
CA LEU A 130 -31.37 -17.89 -7.45
C LEU A 130 -32.83 -17.60 -7.85
N MET A 131 -33.18 -16.33 -7.94
CA MET A 131 -34.52 -15.89 -8.36
C MET A 131 -34.58 -15.52 -9.84
N SER A 132 -33.57 -14.79 -10.31
CA SER A 132 -33.49 -14.31 -11.69
C SER A 132 -32.07 -13.86 -12.01
N TYR A 133 -31.84 -13.39 -13.21
CA TYR A 133 -30.62 -12.64 -13.59
C TYR A 133 -30.96 -11.15 -13.71
N LYS A 134 -29.96 -10.30 -13.41
CA LYS A 134 -30.08 -8.85 -13.54
C LYS A 134 -30.36 -8.50 -14.98
N LYS A 135 -31.34 -7.63 -15.20
CA LYS A 135 -31.74 -7.11 -16.51
C LYS A 135 -31.42 -5.61 -16.57
N ASP A 136 -31.11 -5.14 -17.74
CA ASP A 136 -30.98 -3.73 -18.06
C ASP A 136 -32.34 -3.03 -18.24
N ILE A 137 -32.33 -1.77 -18.69
CA ILE A 137 -33.52 -0.95 -18.92
C ILE A 137 -34.38 -1.51 -20.09
N GLU A 138 -33.72 -2.21 -21.02
CA GLU A 138 -34.34 -2.80 -22.20
C GLU A 138 -34.90 -4.21 -21.92
N GLY A 139 -34.63 -4.76 -20.73
CA GLY A 139 -35.09 -6.07 -20.29
C GLY A 139 -34.15 -7.22 -20.65
N GLU A 140 -33.00 -6.93 -21.26
CA GLU A 140 -31.96 -7.90 -21.59
C GLU A 140 -31.15 -8.29 -20.37
N VAL A 141 -30.59 -9.51 -20.37
CA VAL A 141 -29.75 -10.00 -19.26
C VAL A 141 -28.40 -9.34 -19.30
N VAL A 142 -28.02 -8.67 -18.20
CA VAL A 142 -26.71 -8.04 -18.06
C VAL A 142 -25.62 -9.11 -17.89
N ILE A 143 -24.65 -9.10 -18.79
CA ILE A 143 -23.49 -9.99 -18.78
C ILE A 143 -22.26 -9.16 -18.41
N THR A 144 -21.61 -9.46 -17.28
CA THR A 144 -20.34 -8.86 -16.91
C THR A 144 -19.16 -9.69 -17.41
N LYS A 145 -18.08 -9.03 -17.83
CA LYS A 145 -16.85 -9.65 -18.33
C LYS A 145 -15.65 -9.11 -17.58
N LEU A 146 -14.69 -9.99 -17.32
CA LEU A 146 -13.41 -9.55 -16.78
C LEU A 146 -12.61 -8.82 -17.87
N ASN A 147 -12.31 -7.55 -17.65
CA ASN A 147 -11.39 -6.77 -18.47
C ASN A 147 -9.97 -6.84 -17.90
N LYS A 148 -9.32 -7.96 -18.17
CA LYS A 148 -7.96 -8.25 -17.68
C LYS A 148 -6.97 -7.18 -18.13
N THR A 149 -6.97 -6.81 -19.41
CA THR A 149 -6.01 -5.86 -19.99
C THR A 149 -6.08 -4.48 -19.30
N TYR A 150 -7.29 -4.03 -18.97
CA TYR A 150 -7.49 -2.78 -18.27
C TYR A 150 -6.87 -2.81 -16.87
N LEU A 151 -7.13 -3.88 -16.10
CA LEU A 151 -6.57 -4.06 -14.76
C LEU A 151 -5.04 -4.25 -14.77
N GLU A 152 -4.50 -4.97 -15.76
CA GLU A 152 -3.05 -5.10 -15.98
C GLU A 152 -2.39 -3.75 -16.22
N ASN A 153 -2.97 -2.92 -17.09
CA ASN A 153 -2.42 -1.61 -17.39
C ASN A 153 -2.39 -0.70 -16.15
N ILE A 154 -3.44 -0.71 -15.31
CA ILE A 154 -3.47 0.09 -14.07
C ILE A 154 -2.34 -0.35 -13.11
N SER A 155 -2.20 -1.64 -12.87
CA SER A 155 -1.19 -2.14 -11.95
C SER A 155 0.23 -1.89 -12.44
N GLN A 156 0.50 -2.09 -13.74
CA GLN A 156 1.82 -1.88 -14.34
C GLN A 156 2.33 -0.44 -14.22
N LYS A 157 1.45 0.57 -14.26
CA LYS A 157 1.82 1.98 -14.10
C LYS A 157 2.52 2.29 -12.78
N THR A 158 2.26 1.52 -11.74
CA THR A 158 2.84 1.71 -10.41
C THR A 158 3.89 0.65 -10.05
N GLY A 159 4.28 -0.19 -11.00
CA GLY A 159 5.21 -1.31 -10.75
C GLY A 159 4.57 -2.51 -10.06
N GLY A 160 3.26 -2.54 -9.89
CA GLY A 160 2.51 -3.69 -9.40
C GLY A 160 2.16 -4.69 -10.50
N LYS A 161 1.28 -5.62 -10.19
CA LYS A 161 0.85 -6.66 -11.14
C LYS A 161 -0.64 -6.99 -11.01
N PHE A 162 -1.18 -7.59 -12.08
CA PHE A 162 -2.50 -8.21 -12.08
C PHE A 162 -2.44 -9.62 -11.50
N ILE A 163 -3.42 -9.97 -10.68
CA ILE A 163 -3.61 -11.29 -10.07
C ILE A 163 -4.95 -11.86 -10.54
N ALA A 164 -4.93 -13.07 -11.09
CA ALA A 164 -6.14 -13.72 -11.57
C ALA A 164 -6.96 -14.29 -10.39
N GLY A 165 -8.13 -13.69 -10.09
CA GLY A 165 -9.02 -14.06 -8.98
C GLY A 165 -9.84 -15.34 -9.20
N SER A 166 -9.43 -16.25 -10.10
CA SER A 166 -10.14 -17.48 -10.44
C SER A 166 -10.11 -18.51 -9.31
N VAL A 167 -8.94 -18.71 -8.68
CA VAL A 167 -8.71 -19.65 -7.59
C VAL A 167 -8.29 -18.88 -6.34
N THR A 168 -9.11 -18.90 -5.31
CA THR A 168 -8.89 -18.11 -4.09
C THR A 168 -7.55 -18.45 -3.40
N GLY A 169 -7.17 -19.74 -3.33
CA GLY A 169 -5.92 -20.17 -2.71
C GLY A 169 -4.68 -19.58 -3.41
N GLU A 170 -4.64 -19.61 -4.74
CA GLU A 170 -3.53 -19.06 -5.52
C GLU A 170 -3.38 -17.55 -5.31
N VAL A 171 -4.51 -16.82 -5.27
CA VAL A 171 -4.50 -15.38 -5.00
C VAL A 171 -3.92 -15.07 -3.62
N ILE A 172 -4.30 -15.85 -2.60
CA ILE A 172 -3.81 -15.64 -1.24
C ILE A 172 -2.31 -15.88 -1.15
N GLU A 173 -1.82 -16.99 -1.74
CA GLU A 173 -0.39 -17.30 -1.79
C GLU A 173 0.39 -16.17 -2.48
N GLU A 174 -0.13 -15.64 -3.59
CA GLU A 174 0.50 -14.56 -4.34
C GLU A 174 0.51 -13.23 -3.55
N VAL A 175 -0.59 -12.89 -2.87
CA VAL A 175 -0.65 -11.71 -2.00
C VAL A 175 0.31 -11.83 -0.81
N ILE A 176 0.37 -13.00 -0.16
CA ILE A 176 1.32 -13.26 0.93
C ILE A 176 2.76 -13.14 0.46
N GLU A 177 3.07 -13.61 -0.74
CA GLU A 177 4.41 -13.47 -1.33
C GLU A 177 4.76 -11.99 -1.58
N ILE A 178 3.81 -11.20 -2.08
CA ILE A 178 3.97 -9.75 -2.27
C ILE A 178 4.27 -9.08 -0.93
N LEU A 179 3.47 -9.34 0.11
CA LEU A 179 3.66 -8.76 1.44
C LEU A 179 5.04 -9.10 2.02
N LYS A 180 5.45 -10.37 1.98
CA LYS A 180 6.77 -10.82 2.46
C LYS A 180 7.93 -10.17 1.70
N ASN A 181 7.80 -9.96 0.39
CA ASN A 181 8.83 -9.31 -0.41
C ASN A 181 8.90 -7.80 -0.12
N THR A 182 7.78 -7.20 0.26
CA THR A 182 7.68 -5.80 0.67
C THR A 182 8.34 -5.58 2.02
N GLU A 183 8.05 -6.41 3.03
CA GLU A 183 8.72 -6.38 4.34
C GLU A 183 10.25 -6.47 4.22
N LYS A 184 10.77 -7.35 3.37
CA LYS A 184 12.22 -7.46 3.13
C LYS A 184 12.81 -6.17 2.58
N ARG A 185 12.11 -5.49 1.66
CA ARG A 185 12.59 -4.23 1.09
C ARG A 185 12.60 -3.11 2.13
N GLU A 186 11.60 -3.03 3.00
CA GLU A 186 11.59 -2.08 4.12
C GLU A 186 12.78 -2.29 5.05
N PHE A 187 13.06 -3.53 5.46
CA PHE A 187 14.21 -3.86 6.31
C PHE A 187 15.55 -3.49 5.65
N ASP A 188 15.70 -3.74 4.37
CA ASP A 188 16.92 -3.39 3.64
C ASP A 188 17.05 -1.86 3.50
N THR A 189 15.96 -1.15 3.22
CA THR A 189 15.96 0.32 3.11
C THR A 189 16.25 0.98 4.47
N GLN A 190 15.69 0.48 5.56
CA GLN A 190 15.96 0.99 6.91
C GLN A 190 17.44 0.80 7.30
N LYS A 191 18.05 -0.33 6.97
CA LYS A 191 19.48 -0.55 7.20
C LYS A 191 20.38 0.43 6.44
N PHE A 192 20.00 0.86 5.25
CA PHE A 192 20.76 1.86 4.50
C PHE A 192 20.52 3.29 4.99
N SER A 193 19.40 3.57 5.66
CA SER A 193 19.09 4.89 6.22
C SER A 193 19.55 5.05 7.68
N GLU A 194 19.90 3.99 8.38
CA GLU A 194 20.66 4.10 9.63
C GLU A 194 22.06 4.60 9.28
N PHE A 195 22.24 5.91 9.34
CA PHE A 195 23.57 6.50 9.40
C PHE A 195 24.27 5.86 10.58
N GLU A 196 25.33 5.07 10.32
CA GLU A 196 26.24 4.67 11.39
C GLU A 196 26.73 5.95 12.07
N ASP A 197 26.23 6.19 13.26
CA ASP A 197 26.63 7.33 14.08
C ASP A 197 28.15 7.24 14.33
N GLN A 198 28.91 7.98 13.54
CA GLN A 198 30.39 8.01 13.61
C GLN A 198 30.89 8.88 14.77
N PHE A 199 30.07 9.16 15.78
CA PHE A 199 30.42 9.97 16.93
C PHE A 199 31.60 9.38 17.74
N GLN A 200 31.83 8.08 17.62
CA GLN A 200 32.89 7.35 18.30
C GLN A 200 34.28 7.91 17.95
N TRP A 201 34.52 8.29 16.71
CA TRP A 201 35.77 8.89 16.26
C TRP A 201 36.00 10.27 16.86
N PHE A 202 34.97 11.07 17.02
CA PHE A 202 35.05 12.39 17.63
C PHE A 202 35.28 12.28 19.13
N ILE A 203 34.66 11.32 19.82
CA ILE A 203 34.90 11.04 21.24
C ILE A 203 36.35 10.55 21.46
N PHE A 204 36.85 9.67 20.59
CA PHE A 204 38.20 9.18 20.66
C PHE A 204 39.22 10.31 20.47
N LEU A 205 39.00 11.21 19.52
CA LEU A 205 39.81 12.38 19.30
C LEU A 205 39.80 13.32 20.53
N GLY A 206 38.63 13.58 21.09
CA GLY A 206 38.47 14.37 22.33
C GLY A 206 39.18 13.74 23.50
N PHE A 207 39.16 12.42 23.64
CA PHE A 207 39.86 11.70 24.68
C PHE A 207 41.40 11.80 24.54
N ILE A 208 41.91 11.74 23.30
CA ILE A 208 43.32 11.95 23.01
C ILE A 208 43.76 13.39 23.41
N CYS A 209 42.93 14.40 23.08
CA CYS A 209 43.21 15.79 23.44
C CYS A 209 43.28 15.97 24.98
N LEU A 210 42.36 15.35 25.73
CA LEU A 210 42.36 15.36 27.19
C LEU A 210 43.59 14.65 27.79
N LEU A 211 43.97 13.51 27.22
CA LEU A 211 45.18 12.82 27.63
C LEU A 211 46.44 13.66 27.38
N MET A 212 46.53 14.36 26.26
CA MET A 212 47.62 15.27 25.98
C MET A 212 47.66 16.43 26.97
N ASP A 213 46.49 16.98 27.33
CA ASP A 213 46.41 18.07 28.32
C ASP A 213 46.93 17.64 29.70
N ILE A 214 46.56 16.43 30.16
CA ILE A 214 47.04 15.85 31.42
C ILE A 214 48.55 15.56 31.38
N LEU A 215 49.08 15.16 30.22
CA LEU A 215 50.52 14.84 30.05
C LEU A 215 51.39 16.10 29.86
N MET A 216 50.79 17.21 29.46
CA MET A 216 51.49 18.49 29.35
C MET A 216 51.72 19.05 30.75
N LYS A 217 52.94 18.92 31.25
CA LYS A 217 53.38 19.56 32.50
C LYS A 217 53.27 21.08 32.38
N ASP A 218 52.83 21.76 33.44
CA ASP A 218 52.75 23.23 33.59
C ASP A 218 54.08 23.95 33.44
N GLY A 219 54.97 23.51 32.60
CA GLY A 219 56.23 24.13 32.25
C GLY A 219 56.08 24.89 30.91
N LYS A 220 56.42 26.18 30.92
CA LYS A 220 56.52 27.02 29.73
C LYS A 220 57.33 26.31 28.65
N THR A 221 56.64 25.66 27.70
CA THR A 221 57.28 24.92 26.60
C THR A 221 57.96 25.94 25.69
N MET A 222 59.32 25.96 25.70
CA MET A 222 60.12 26.91 24.93
C MET A 222 59.82 26.91 23.44
N TRP A 223 59.30 25.81 22.91
CA TRP A 223 58.91 25.67 21.49
C TRP A 223 57.68 26.52 21.13
N LEU A 224 56.68 26.63 22.01
CA LEU A 224 55.47 27.48 21.78
C LEU A 224 55.82 28.97 21.84
N LYS A 225 56.86 29.35 22.56
CA LYS A 225 57.34 30.75 22.63
C LYS A 225 58.00 31.19 21.32
N ASN A 226 58.60 30.29 20.58
CA ASN A 226 59.23 30.57 19.29
C ASN A 226 58.20 30.69 18.12
N LEU A 227 56.97 30.18 18.29
CA LEU A 227 55.90 30.28 17.28
C LEU A 227 55.18 31.65 17.27
N ASN A 228 55.42 32.51 18.28
CA ASN A 228 54.97 33.91 18.37
C ASN A 228 53.47 34.12 17.97
N LEU A 229 52.61 33.17 18.34
CA LEU A 229 51.20 33.14 17.93
C LEU A 229 50.34 34.21 18.61
N PHE A 230 50.82 34.82 19.69
CA PHE A 230 50.15 35.90 20.41
C PHE A 230 51.16 37.03 20.68
N ASN A 231 51.16 38.00 19.76
CA ASN A 231 51.97 39.23 19.91
C ASN A 231 51.24 40.17 20.87
N GLU A 232 51.47 40.10 22.18
CA GLU A 232 51.17 41.21 23.09
C GLU A 232 52.29 42.22 23.00
N LYS A 233 51.91 43.43 22.53
CA LYS A 233 52.70 44.63 22.68
C LYS A 233 52.64 45.12 24.09
#